data_e84db9b991c653940f0c0276691f6f68
#
_entry.id   e84db9b991c653940f0c0276691f6f68
#
_cell.length_a   1.000
_cell.length_b   1.000
_cell.length_c   1.000
_cell.angle_alpha   90.00
_cell.angle_beta   90.00
_cell.angle_gamma   90.00
#
_symmetry.space_group_name_H-M   'P 1'
#
loop_
_entity.id
_entity.type
_entity.pdbx_description
1 polymer ?
#
loop_
_entity_poly.entity_id
_entity_poly.type
_entity_poly.pdbx_seq_one_letter_code
_entity_poly.pdbx_strand_id
1 'polypeptide(L)'
;MESTPKGGCSETGSDILIVLITVAQLIFFTFFHKYIAWYATAPDGSATRISLLTEDYSTWLPFPITASIVVIVASIVMIVYGRYWFRQAAWIGFSILGIAVTVSAVCIFPFDFSVIPNATVAAALPMWVTVFLILMAAFYGICALVLSVKLIRHRNGARN
;
A
#
# COMPACT_ATOMS: atom_id res chain seq x y z
N MET A 1 -25.95 22.53 -27.28
CA MET A 1 -26.05 21.11 -26.86
C MET A 1 -24.90 20.84 -25.90
N GLU A 2 -25.18 20.96 -24.64
CA GLU A 2 -24.23 20.79 -23.55
C GLU A 2 -24.08 19.29 -23.29
N SER A 3 -22.92 18.75 -23.64
CA SER A 3 -22.60 17.35 -23.39
C SER A 3 -22.35 17.18 -21.87
N THR A 4 -23.34 16.68 -21.18
CA THR A 4 -23.22 16.23 -19.77
C THR A 4 -22.02 15.24 -19.67
N PRO A 5 -21.05 15.47 -18.78
CA PRO A 5 -19.96 14.54 -18.59
C PRO A 5 -20.47 13.24 -17.96
N LYS A 6 -20.50 12.16 -18.73
CA LYS A 6 -20.88 10.80 -18.32
C LYS A 6 -19.87 10.11 -17.36
N GLY A 7 -19.01 10.85 -16.68
CA GLY A 7 -17.90 10.31 -15.86
C GLY A 7 -18.17 10.15 -14.37
N GLY A 8 -19.16 10.83 -13.81
CA GLY A 8 -19.24 11.00 -12.34
C GLY A 8 -19.50 9.73 -11.51
N CYS A 9 -20.30 8.80 -11.95
CA CYS A 9 -20.72 7.67 -11.11
C CYS A 9 -19.67 6.56 -11.00
N SER A 10 -18.93 6.29 -12.09
CA SER A 10 -17.84 5.27 -12.11
C SER A 10 -16.61 5.71 -11.31
N GLU A 11 -16.26 6.99 -11.37
CA GLU A 11 -15.11 7.54 -10.68
C GLU A 11 -15.30 7.61 -9.17
N THR A 12 -16.47 8.02 -8.70
CA THR A 12 -16.82 8.05 -7.27
C THR A 12 -16.84 6.64 -6.69
N GLY A 13 -17.32 5.65 -7.44
CA GLY A 13 -17.31 4.24 -7.02
C GLY A 13 -15.88 3.72 -6.80
N SER A 14 -14.95 4.09 -7.65
CA SER A 14 -13.52 3.75 -7.50
C SER A 14 -12.91 4.37 -6.23
N ASP A 15 -13.21 5.63 -5.93
CA ASP A 15 -12.69 6.31 -4.75
C ASP A 15 -13.24 5.71 -3.45
N ILE A 16 -14.53 5.35 -3.42
CA ILE A 16 -15.14 4.64 -2.28
C ILE A 16 -14.45 3.29 -2.07
N LEU A 17 -14.19 2.54 -3.14
CA LEU A 17 -13.50 1.26 -3.06
C LEU A 17 -12.08 1.41 -2.47
N ILE A 18 -11.35 2.44 -2.86
CA ILE A 18 -10.02 2.74 -2.30
C ILE A 18 -10.12 3.00 -0.80
N VAL A 19 -11.08 3.80 -0.35
CA VAL A 19 -11.30 4.06 1.07
C VAL A 19 -11.57 2.76 1.82
N LEU A 20 -12.47 1.91 1.31
CA LEU A 20 -12.82 0.63 1.95
C LEU A 20 -11.60 -0.31 2.04
N ILE A 21 -10.83 -0.46 0.96
CA ILE A 21 -9.62 -1.30 0.94
C ILE A 21 -8.58 -0.74 1.92
N THR A 22 -8.37 0.58 1.94
CA THR A 22 -7.39 1.21 2.82
C THR A 22 -7.79 1.10 4.29
N VAL A 23 -9.07 1.22 4.61
CA VAL A 23 -9.58 0.99 5.97
C VAL A 23 -9.38 -0.47 6.39
N ALA A 24 -9.70 -1.42 5.50
CA ALA A 24 -9.47 -2.84 5.77
C ALA A 24 -7.98 -3.13 6.00
N GLN A 25 -7.10 -2.54 5.19
CA GLN A 25 -5.64 -2.64 5.33
C GLN A 25 -5.16 -2.04 6.67
N LEU A 26 -5.68 -0.88 7.07
CA LEU A 26 -5.35 -0.24 8.34
C LEU A 26 -5.75 -1.12 9.53
N ILE A 27 -6.96 -1.69 9.50
CA ILE A 27 -7.44 -2.63 10.52
C ILE A 27 -6.54 -3.87 10.56
N PHE A 28 -6.17 -4.41 9.40
CA PHE A 28 -5.29 -5.57 9.30
C PHE A 28 -3.93 -5.31 9.94
N PHE A 29 -3.26 -4.23 9.58
CA PHE A 29 -1.94 -3.91 10.15
C PHE A 29 -2.00 -3.60 11.63
N THR A 30 -3.08 -2.99 12.13
CA THR A 30 -3.20 -2.60 13.54
C THR A 30 -3.59 -3.77 14.44
N PHE A 31 -4.55 -4.60 14.02
CA PHE A 31 -5.14 -5.62 14.90
C PHE A 31 -4.77 -7.06 14.51
N PHE A 32 -4.64 -7.33 13.21
CA PHE A 32 -4.48 -8.70 12.71
C PHE A 32 -3.03 -9.11 12.45
N HIS A 33 -2.07 -8.18 12.49
CA HIS A 33 -0.65 -8.50 12.30
C HIS A 33 -0.15 -9.61 13.26
N LYS A 34 -0.65 -9.63 14.48
CA LYS A 34 -0.30 -10.65 15.48
C LYS A 34 -0.74 -12.07 15.08
N TYR A 35 -1.66 -12.24 14.13
CA TYR A 35 -2.08 -13.54 13.63
C TYR A 35 -1.21 -14.06 12.50
N ILE A 36 -0.28 -13.24 11.99
CA ILE A 36 0.74 -13.68 11.04
C ILE A 36 1.81 -14.44 11.83
N ALA A 37 1.59 -15.75 11.96
CA ALA A 37 2.44 -16.63 12.75
C ALA A 37 2.50 -18.02 12.13
N TRP A 38 3.60 -18.73 12.38
CA TRP A 38 3.72 -20.13 12.07
C TRP A 38 3.20 -20.95 13.26
N TYR A 39 2.39 -21.97 12.97
CA TYR A 39 1.90 -22.90 13.98
C TYR A 39 2.69 -24.20 13.87
N ALA A 40 3.58 -24.45 14.83
CA ALA A 40 4.32 -25.70 14.93
C ALA A 40 3.57 -26.64 15.87
N THR A 41 3.36 -27.89 15.44
CA THR A 41 2.81 -28.94 16.31
C THR A 41 3.97 -29.60 17.05
N ALA A 42 3.99 -29.48 18.38
CA ALA A 42 4.95 -30.17 19.21
C ALA A 42 4.63 -31.68 19.28
N PRO A 43 5.60 -32.55 19.65
CA PRO A 43 5.40 -33.99 19.76
C PRO A 43 4.30 -34.43 20.71
N ASP A 44 3.92 -33.56 21.67
CA ASP A 44 2.83 -33.74 22.61
C ASP A 44 1.44 -33.36 22.05
N GLY A 45 1.37 -32.94 20.77
CA GLY A 45 0.13 -32.50 20.14
C GLY A 45 -0.25 -31.05 20.43
N SER A 46 0.53 -30.31 21.22
CA SER A 46 0.30 -28.89 21.46
C SER A 46 0.73 -28.05 20.26
N ALA A 47 -0.10 -27.05 19.87
CA ALA A 47 0.24 -26.10 18.83
C ALA A 47 0.98 -24.89 19.43
N THR A 48 2.26 -24.77 19.13
CA THR A 48 3.06 -23.59 19.52
C THR A 48 2.99 -22.56 18.40
N ARG A 49 2.63 -21.33 18.77
CA ARG A 49 2.56 -20.20 17.85
C ARG A 49 3.88 -19.43 17.87
N ILE A 50 4.51 -19.32 16.71
CA ILE A 50 5.76 -18.57 16.51
C ILE A 50 5.49 -17.40 15.57
N SER A 51 5.74 -16.16 16.01
CA SER A 51 5.51 -14.96 15.17
C SER A 51 6.47 -14.94 13.97
N LEU A 52 5.94 -14.63 12.78
CA LEU A 52 6.74 -14.33 11.60
C LEU A 52 7.21 -12.86 11.55
N LEU A 53 6.70 -12.02 12.45
CA LEU A 53 7.05 -10.60 12.52
C LEU A 53 8.11 -10.39 13.59
N THR A 54 9.17 -9.66 13.24
CA THR A 54 10.23 -9.26 14.18
C THR A 54 9.77 -8.13 15.10
N GLU A 55 10.54 -7.81 16.13
CA GLU A 55 10.31 -6.63 16.97
C GLU A 55 10.38 -5.33 16.16
N ASP A 56 11.15 -5.33 15.06
CA ASP A 56 11.28 -4.20 14.13
C ASP A 56 9.97 -3.88 13.40
N TYR A 57 8.99 -4.79 13.41
CA TYR A 57 7.65 -4.50 12.90
C TYR A 57 7.02 -3.29 13.58
N SER A 58 7.23 -3.13 14.88
CA SER A 58 6.73 -1.98 15.64
C SER A 58 7.34 -0.65 15.17
N THR A 59 8.60 -0.69 14.72
CA THR A 59 9.31 0.46 14.14
C THR A 59 8.83 0.78 12.73
N TRP A 60 8.46 -0.24 11.94
CA TRP A 60 7.91 -0.05 10.59
C TRP A 60 6.44 0.35 10.58
N LEU A 61 5.63 -0.11 11.52
CA LEU A 61 4.19 0.07 11.58
C LEU A 61 3.68 1.52 11.43
N PRO A 62 4.33 2.56 11.97
CA PRO A 62 3.91 3.95 11.78
C PRO A 62 3.84 4.39 10.32
N PHE A 63 4.69 3.86 9.44
CA PHE A 63 4.74 4.24 8.02
C PHE A 63 3.44 3.86 7.28
N PRO A 64 2.98 2.58 7.26
CA PRO A 64 1.74 2.22 6.60
C PRO A 64 0.50 2.82 7.29
N ILE A 65 0.51 3.01 8.61
CA ILE A 65 -0.60 3.67 9.31
C ILE A 65 -0.74 5.11 8.85
N THR A 66 0.34 5.89 8.89
CA THR A 66 0.33 7.29 8.47
C THR A 66 -0.07 7.42 7.00
N ALA A 67 0.50 6.58 6.13
CA ALA A 67 0.14 6.56 4.71
C ALA A 67 -1.35 6.25 4.51
N SER A 68 -1.90 5.25 5.22
CA SER A 68 -3.32 4.89 5.14
C SER A 68 -4.24 6.03 5.56
N ILE A 69 -3.90 6.73 6.65
CA ILE A 69 -4.69 7.89 7.12
C ILE A 69 -4.68 8.99 6.06
N VAL A 70 -3.52 9.32 5.49
CA VAL A 70 -3.40 10.33 4.43
C VAL A 70 -4.21 9.94 3.20
N VAL A 71 -4.14 8.68 2.76
CA VAL A 71 -4.92 8.16 1.63
C VAL A 71 -6.41 8.28 1.88
N ILE A 72 -6.90 7.89 3.07
CA ILE A 72 -8.33 7.98 3.44
C ILE A 72 -8.79 9.44 3.40
N VAL A 73 -8.08 10.35 4.06
CA VAL A 73 -8.44 11.77 4.11
C VAL A 73 -8.45 12.38 2.71
N ALA A 74 -7.40 12.15 1.92
CA ALA A 74 -7.31 12.68 0.56
C ALA A 74 -8.40 12.08 -0.36
N SER A 75 -8.76 10.80 -0.20
CA SER A 75 -9.84 10.17 -0.95
C SER A 75 -11.21 10.77 -0.61
N ILE A 76 -11.48 11.06 0.65
CA ILE A 76 -12.71 11.77 1.07
C ILE A 76 -12.75 13.16 0.44
N VAL A 77 -11.62 13.89 0.46
CA VAL A 77 -11.55 15.20 -0.19
C VAL A 77 -11.76 15.09 -1.71
N MET A 78 -11.23 14.05 -2.37
CA MET A 78 -11.48 13.81 -3.80
C MET A 78 -12.97 13.60 -4.11
N ILE A 79 -13.67 12.86 -3.26
CA ILE A 79 -15.12 12.61 -3.40
C ILE A 79 -15.90 13.93 -3.28
N VAL A 80 -15.53 14.80 -2.33
CA VAL A 80 -16.24 16.05 -2.06
C VAL A 80 -15.90 17.13 -3.10
N TYR A 81 -14.62 17.25 -3.46
CA TYR A 81 -14.12 18.36 -4.32
C TYR A 81 -14.27 18.10 -5.81
N GLY A 82 -14.25 16.84 -6.26
CA GLY A 82 -14.49 16.42 -7.64
C GLY A 82 -13.61 17.03 -8.74
N ARG A 83 -12.59 17.83 -8.39
CA ARG A 83 -11.76 18.52 -9.39
C ARG A 83 -10.67 17.62 -9.95
N TYR A 84 -10.59 17.56 -11.27
CA TYR A 84 -9.62 16.73 -12.02
C TYR A 84 -8.17 16.93 -11.57
N TRP A 85 -7.71 18.18 -11.46
CA TRP A 85 -6.31 18.45 -11.09
C TRP A 85 -5.97 17.98 -9.68
N PHE A 86 -6.91 18.14 -8.72
CA PHE A 86 -6.72 17.66 -7.34
C PHE A 86 -6.63 16.14 -7.30
N ARG A 87 -7.47 15.47 -8.06
CA ARG A 87 -7.46 14.02 -8.19
C ARG A 87 -6.12 13.51 -8.74
N GLN A 88 -5.59 14.14 -9.79
CA GLN A 88 -4.28 13.78 -10.32
C GLN A 88 -3.15 14.04 -9.32
N ALA A 89 -3.18 15.17 -8.61
CA ALA A 89 -2.20 15.46 -7.56
C ALA A 89 -2.27 14.46 -6.40
N ALA A 90 -3.48 14.08 -5.97
CA ALA A 90 -3.68 13.08 -4.93
C ALA A 90 -3.11 11.70 -5.33
N TRP A 91 -3.35 11.24 -6.57
CA TRP A 91 -2.80 10.00 -7.09
C TRP A 91 -1.27 10.00 -7.16
N ILE A 92 -0.66 11.14 -7.52
CA ILE A 92 0.81 11.30 -7.45
C ILE A 92 1.26 11.18 -6.00
N GLY A 93 0.58 11.84 -5.07
CA GLY A 93 0.85 11.75 -3.63
C GLY A 93 0.75 10.31 -3.11
N PHE A 94 -0.28 9.56 -3.50
CA PHE A 94 -0.45 8.15 -3.12
C PHE A 94 0.69 7.28 -3.65
N SER A 95 1.16 7.55 -4.88
CA SER A 95 2.31 6.83 -5.44
C SER A 95 3.59 7.11 -4.66
N ILE A 96 3.84 8.35 -4.27
CA ILE A 96 5.00 8.73 -3.44
C ILE A 96 4.93 8.08 -2.06
N LEU A 97 3.76 8.08 -1.41
CA LEU A 97 3.55 7.39 -0.14
C LEU A 97 3.76 5.88 -0.29
N GLY A 98 3.27 5.28 -1.38
CA GLY A 98 3.50 3.87 -1.69
C GLY A 98 4.99 3.53 -1.80
N ILE A 99 5.78 4.39 -2.48
CA ILE A 99 7.24 4.24 -2.54
C ILE A 99 7.84 4.30 -1.12
N ALA A 100 7.47 5.31 -0.33
CA ALA A 100 8.02 5.50 1.02
C ALA A 100 7.74 4.29 1.93
N VAL A 101 6.51 3.79 1.94
CA VAL A 101 6.13 2.59 2.71
C VAL A 101 6.87 1.35 2.22
N THR A 102 6.99 1.17 0.90
CA THR A 102 7.65 -0.01 0.33
C THR A 102 9.16 0.01 0.58
N VAL A 103 9.81 1.17 0.41
CA VAL A 103 11.23 1.34 0.69
C VAL A 103 11.52 1.15 2.18
N SER A 104 10.68 1.71 3.07
CA SER A 104 10.84 1.47 4.52
C SER A 104 10.70 0.00 4.89
N ALA A 105 9.81 -0.75 4.22
CA ALA A 105 9.68 -2.20 4.40
C ALA A 105 10.93 -2.98 3.93
N VAL A 106 11.60 -2.52 2.87
CA VAL A 106 12.87 -3.12 2.43
C VAL A 106 14.01 -2.81 3.40
N CYS A 107 14.08 -1.57 3.91
CA CYS A 107 15.16 -1.13 4.80
C CYS A 107 15.06 -1.75 6.20
N ILE A 108 13.86 -1.83 6.76
CA ILE A 108 13.61 -2.34 8.12
C ILE A 108 13.47 -3.87 8.09
N PHE A 109 12.92 -4.41 7.01
CA PHE A 109 12.65 -5.84 6.77
C PHE A 109 12.02 -6.53 8.00
N PRO A 110 10.74 -6.24 8.32
CA PRO A 110 10.10 -6.65 9.57
C PRO A 110 9.65 -8.13 9.59
N PHE A 111 10.27 -9.00 8.77
CA PHE A 111 9.87 -10.40 8.61
C PHE A 111 10.98 -11.35 9.05
N ASP A 112 10.63 -12.35 9.88
CA ASP A 112 11.50 -13.45 10.25
C ASP A 112 10.98 -14.76 9.66
N PHE A 113 11.65 -15.25 8.64
CA PHE A 113 11.30 -16.53 8.00
C PHE A 113 12.09 -17.72 8.57
N SER A 114 12.99 -17.51 9.53
CA SER A 114 13.76 -18.59 10.15
C SER A 114 12.88 -19.57 10.94
N VAL A 115 11.69 -19.12 11.31
CA VAL A 115 10.67 -19.92 12.01
C VAL A 115 10.02 -21.02 11.15
N ILE A 116 10.27 -20.98 9.82
CA ILE A 116 9.70 -21.97 8.89
C ILE A 116 10.56 -23.25 8.91
N PRO A 117 9.98 -24.44 9.17
CA PRO A 117 10.74 -25.69 9.31
C PRO A 117 11.48 -26.12 8.04
N ASN A 118 10.99 -25.72 6.87
CA ASN A 118 11.62 -26.05 5.60
C ASN A 118 12.74 -25.05 5.29
N ALA A 119 13.99 -25.47 5.52
CA ALA A 119 15.18 -24.63 5.33
C ALA A 119 15.30 -24.04 3.91
N THR A 120 14.90 -24.78 2.87
CA THR A 120 14.93 -24.30 1.48
C THR A 120 13.95 -23.14 1.27
N VAL A 121 12.74 -23.27 1.82
CA VAL A 121 11.70 -22.23 1.74
C VAL A 121 12.10 -21.02 2.59
N ALA A 122 12.56 -21.24 3.82
CA ALA A 122 13.01 -20.19 4.71
C ALA A 122 14.16 -19.33 4.11
N ALA A 123 15.08 -19.96 3.40
CA ALA A 123 16.18 -19.27 2.72
C ALA A 123 15.74 -18.49 1.46
N ALA A 124 14.74 -18.99 0.73
CA ALA A 124 14.28 -18.39 -0.52
C ALA A 124 13.31 -17.19 -0.27
N LEU A 125 12.47 -17.26 0.75
CA LEU A 125 11.42 -16.26 1.01
C LEU A 125 11.93 -14.82 1.17
N PRO A 126 13.00 -14.53 1.93
CA PRO A 126 13.52 -13.16 2.06
C PRO A 126 13.86 -12.54 0.71
N MET A 127 14.48 -13.32 -0.18
CA MET A 127 14.82 -12.87 -1.53
C MET A 127 13.57 -12.53 -2.34
N TRP A 128 12.57 -13.42 -2.35
CA TRP A 128 11.33 -13.21 -3.10
C TRP A 128 10.53 -12.02 -2.58
N VAL A 129 10.43 -11.87 -1.27
CA VAL A 129 9.76 -10.72 -0.64
C VAL A 129 10.48 -9.42 -0.99
N THR A 130 11.81 -9.38 -0.91
CA THR A 130 12.60 -8.20 -1.28
C THR A 130 12.41 -7.84 -2.76
N VAL A 131 12.50 -8.82 -3.67
CA VAL A 131 12.26 -8.60 -5.11
C VAL A 131 10.85 -8.06 -5.35
N PHE A 132 9.84 -8.64 -4.71
CA PHE A 132 8.46 -8.17 -4.81
C PHE A 132 8.30 -6.71 -4.34
N LEU A 133 8.90 -6.36 -3.20
CA LEU A 133 8.86 -4.99 -2.68
C LEU A 133 9.56 -4.01 -3.63
N ILE A 134 10.70 -4.37 -4.20
CA ILE A 134 11.42 -3.53 -5.18
C ILE A 134 10.56 -3.32 -6.44
N LEU A 135 9.92 -4.39 -6.95
CA LEU A 135 9.02 -4.28 -8.11
C LEU A 135 7.81 -3.38 -7.80
N MET A 136 7.25 -3.47 -6.60
CA MET A 136 6.17 -2.59 -6.16
C MET A 136 6.63 -1.13 -6.08
N ALA A 137 7.81 -0.85 -5.53
CA ALA A 137 8.37 0.50 -5.48
C ALA A 137 8.59 1.06 -6.90
N ALA A 138 9.12 0.25 -7.82
CA ALA A 138 9.30 0.62 -9.23
C ALA A 138 7.96 0.91 -9.92
N PHE A 139 6.94 0.09 -9.67
CA PHE A 139 5.58 0.30 -10.20
C PHE A 139 5.00 1.63 -9.71
N TYR A 140 5.07 1.95 -8.43
CA TYR A 140 4.65 3.24 -7.90
C TYR A 140 5.43 4.40 -8.51
N GLY A 141 6.74 4.23 -8.74
CA GLY A 141 7.58 5.23 -9.41
C GLY A 141 7.10 5.52 -10.83
N ILE A 142 6.83 4.49 -11.62
CA ILE A 142 6.29 4.62 -12.98
C ILE A 142 4.92 5.32 -12.95
N CYS A 143 4.04 4.93 -12.04
CA CYS A 143 2.73 5.58 -11.89
C CYS A 143 2.86 7.07 -11.57
N ALA A 144 3.74 7.44 -10.63
CA ALA A 144 4.00 8.83 -10.29
C ALA A 144 4.49 9.64 -11.49
N LEU A 145 5.42 9.10 -12.28
CA LEU A 145 5.94 9.75 -13.50
C LEU A 145 4.86 9.94 -14.55
N VAL A 146 4.10 8.89 -14.87
CA VAL A 146 3.03 8.96 -15.90
C VAL A 146 1.96 9.99 -15.51
N LEU A 147 1.54 9.99 -14.24
CA LEU A 147 0.54 10.94 -13.74
C LEU A 147 1.06 12.37 -13.74
N SER A 148 2.33 12.58 -13.38
CA SER A 148 2.97 13.90 -13.42
C SER A 148 3.04 14.45 -14.85
N VAL A 149 3.42 13.63 -15.84
CA VAL A 149 3.43 14.02 -17.24
C VAL A 149 2.02 14.38 -17.74
N LYS A 150 1.01 13.59 -17.38
CA LYS A 150 -0.40 13.90 -17.73
C LYS A 150 -0.84 15.24 -17.14
N LEU A 151 -0.52 15.50 -15.88
CA LEU A 151 -0.87 16.76 -15.21
C LEU A 151 -0.23 17.98 -15.88
N ILE A 152 1.07 17.88 -16.24
CA ILE A 152 1.81 18.95 -16.93
C ILE A 152 1.22 19.20 -18.33
N ARG A 153 0.96 18.15 -19.11
CA ARG A 153 0.37 18.27 -20.44
C ARG A 153 -1.00 18.94 -20.41
N HIS A 154 -1.85 18.55 -19.48
CA HIS A 154 -3.17 19.15 -19.31
C HIS A 154 -3.07 20.65 -18.98
N ARG A 155 -2.14 21.03 -18.11
CA ARG A 155 -1.91 22.44 -17.76
C ARG A 155 -1.41 23.28 -18.92
N ASN A 156 -0.53 22.73 -19.75
CA ASN A 156 0.00 23.43 -20.93
C ASN A 156 -1.04 23.57 -22.06
N GLY A 157 -1.89 22.55 -22.27
CA GLY A 157 -2.97 22.60 -23.24
C GLY A 157 -4.11 23.58 -22.89
N ALA A 158 -4.28 23.89 -21.60
CA ALA A 158 -5.26 24.88 -21.14
C ALA A 158 -4.75 26.35 -21.23
N ARG A 159 -3.48 26.54 -21.58
CA ARG A 159 -2.85 27.86 -21.71
C ARG A 159 -2.78 28.38 -23.17
N ASN A 160 -2.97 27.52 -24.16
CA ASN A 160 -3.06 27.82 -25.57
C ASN A 160 -4.52 27.86 -26.03
#